data_763d90cba768720d4d42adfe8bfbe5d5
#
_entry.id   763d90cba768720d4d42adfe8bfbe5d5
#
_cell.length_a   1.000
_cell.length_b   1.000
_cell.length_c   1.000
_cell.angle_alpha   90.00
_cell.angle_beta   90.00
_cell.angle_gamma   90.00
#
_symmetry.space_group_name_H-M   'P 1'
#
loop_
_entity.id
_entity.type
_entity.pdbx_description
1 polymer ?
#
loop_
_entity_poly.entity_id
_entity_poly.type
_entity_poly.pdbx_seq_one_letter_code
_entity_poly.pdbx_strand_id
1 'polypeptide(L)'
;MTGAAAPPAGVAIYDLDRTVLRKPTFTLFLLWAAWREAPWRLLLLPALAALMIGYALRLYGRDRFKPAAIRLMLGKSIAPTRADALAADFAAWRVPRDVPPGAAACIARDRGEGYRLLMATAAPEFYAGAIADALDFDAIVASRHQRDTEGNWLPLLDGPNCYGEEKAQRVAEWLAVHAAHGTVPIRVYSDHISDAPTFALANEAWLVGRGDKFAQRAAKHGWRVADFEDAGAGRLP
;
A
#
# COMPACT_ATOMS: atom_id res chain seq x y z
N MET A 1 -27.04 24.46 2.03
CA MET A 1 -25.86 25.05 1.37
C MET A 1 -24.65 24.23 1.85
N THR A 2 -24.29 23.19 1.15
CA THR A 2 -23.06 22.42 1.43
C THR A 2 -21.89 23.29 0.97
N GLY A 3 -21.20 23.90 1.93
CA GLY A 3 -19.96 24.63 1.66
C GLY A 3 -18.97 23.70 0.95
N ALA A 4 -18.53 24.05 -0.25
CA ALA A 4 -17.43 23.36 -0.91
C ALA A 4 -16.22 23.43 0.03
N ALA A 5 -15.69 22.27 0.44
CA ALA A 5 -14.47 22.22 1.22
C ALA A 5 -13.37 22.97 0.47
N ALA A 6 -12.56 23.74 1.18
CA ALA A 6 -11.42 24.42 0.57
C ALA A 6 -10.53 23.39 -0.15
N PRO A 7 -9.93 23.75 -1.30
CA PRO A 7 -9.03 22.85 -1.99
C PRO A 7 -7.87 22.45 -1.07
N PRO A 8 -7.38 21.21 -1.13
CA PRO A 8 -6.27 20.77 -0.30
C PRO A 8 -4.99 21.57 -0.61
N ALA A 9 -4.14 21.80 0.38
CA ALA A 9 -2.85 22.46 0.22
C ALA A 9 -1.89 21.67 -0.69
N GLY A 10 -2.10 20.35 -0.79
CA GLY A 10 -1.31 19.43 -1.61
C GLY A 10 -1.84 17.99 -1.53
N VAL A 11 -1.12 17.07 -2.11
CA VAL A 11 -1.37 15.62 -1.97
C VAL A 11 -0.09 14.95 -1.49
N ALA A 12 -0.19 14.16 -0.41
CA ALA A 12 0.89 13.33 0.09
C ALA A 12 0.56 11.85 -0.17
N ILE A 13 1.39 11.21 -0.96
CA ILE A 13 1.23 9.84 -1.44
C ILE A 13 2.19 8.93 -0.70
N TYR A 14 1.69 7.90 -0.06
CA TYR A 14 2.45 6.96 0.73
C TYR A 14 2.31 5.53 0.20
N ASP A 15 3.43 4.85 -0.05
CA ASP A 15 3.42 3.40 -0.19
C ASP A 15 3.17 2.74 1.18
N LEU A 16 2.65 1.51 1.19
CA LEU A 16 2.28 0.81 2.41
C LEU A 16 3.42 -0.05 2.96
N ASP A 17 3.83 -1.06 2.16
CA ASP A 17 4.71 -2.13 2.60
C ASP A 17 6.16 -1.64 2.74
N ARG A 18 6.77 -1.74 3.94
CA ARG A 18 8.11 -1.22 4.27
C ARG A 18 8.23 0.31 4.23
N THR A 19 7.13 0.99 4.07
CA THR A 19 7.03 2.45 4.11
C THR A 19 6.17 2.87 5.30
N VAL A 20 4.84 2.85 5.19
CA VAL A 20 3.93 3.14 6.31
C VAL A 20 3.95 2.02 7.36
N LEU A 21 4.12 0.78 6.93
CA LEU A 21 4.34 -0.37 7.80
C LEU A 21 5.75 -0.94 7.62
N ARG A 22 6.42 -1.34 8.70
CA ARG A 22 7.78 -1.92 8.66
C ARG A 22 7.87 -3.20 7.86
N LYS A 23 6.83 -4.03 7.90
CA LYS A 23 6.83 -5.37 7.30
C LYS A 23 5.81 -5.49 6.17
N PRO A 24 6.13 -6.24 5.10
CA PRO A 24 5.19 -6.52 4.05
C PRO A 24 3.92 -7.19 4.57
N THR A 25 2.77 -6.76 4.05
CA THR A 25 1.46 -7.17 4.55
C THR A 25 0.94 -8.44 3.89
N PHE A 26 1.23 -8.68 2.60
CA PHE A 26 0.55 -9.70 1.80
C PHE A 26 0.62 -11.11 2.38
N THR A 27 1.83 -11.67 2.52
CA THR A 27 1.98 -13.05 3.04
C THR A 27 1.53 -13.12 4.50
N LEU A 28 1.79 -12.08 5.27
CA LEU A 28 1.39 -12.03 6.67
C LEU A 28 -0.14 -12.03 6.83
N PHE A 29 -0.85 -11.27 6.00
CA PHE A 29 -2.31 -11.27 5.98
C PHE A 29 -2.85 -12.67 5.62
N LEU A 30 -2.31 -13.32 4.61
CA LEU A 30 -2.75 -14.66 4.19
C LEU A 30 -2.59 -15.68 5.32
N LEU A 31 -1.45 -15.69 6.01
CA LEU A 31 -1.20 -16.61 7.11
C LEU A 31 -2.09 -16.32 8.32
N TRP A 32 -2.23 -15.05 8.65
CA TRP A 32 -3.04 -14.60 9.77
C TRP A 32 -4.54 -14.89 9.52
N ALA A 33 -5.04 -14.60 8.33
CA ALA A 33 -6.41 -14.87 7.95
C ALA A 33 -6.71 -16.40 7.88
N ALA A 34 -5.78 -17.18 7.31
CA ALA A 34 -5.91 -18.65 7.29
C ALA A 34 -5.96 -19.23 8.70
N TRP A 35 -5.14 -18.73 9.63
CA TRP A 35 -5.18 -19.15 11.03
C TRP A 35 -6.54 -18.88 11.68
N ARG A 36 -7.16 -17.73 11.40
CA ARG A 36 -8.46 -17.36 12.00
C ARG A 36 -9.67 -18.06 11.36
N GLU A 37 -9.61 -18.28 10.06
CA GLU A 37 -10.75 -18.72 9.27
C GLU A 37 -10.78 -20.22 8.99
N ALA A 38 -9.64 -20.78 8.71
CA ALA A 38 -9.47 -22.16 8.29
C ALA A 38 -8.07 -22.67 8.66
N PRO A 39 -7.79 -22.94 9.95
CA PRO A 39 -6.43 -23.28 10.43
C PRO A 39 -5.84 -24.50 9.71
N TRP A 40 -6.68 -25.41 9.23
CA TRP A 40 -6.24 -26.57 8.44
C TRP A 40 -5.50 -26.17 7.15
N ARG A 41 -5.75 -24.95 6.59
CA ARG A 41 -5.02 -24.43 5.42
C ARG A 41 -3.56 -24.18 5.70
N LEU A 42 -3.16 -24.09 6.95
CA LEU A 42 -1.74 -24.00 7.30
C LEU A 42 -0.97 -25.29 6.95
N LEU A 43 -1.66 -26.41 6.77
CA LEU A 43 -1.06 -27.63 6.20
C LEU A 43 -0.63 -27.43 4.74
N LEU A 44 -1.14 -26.41 4.04
CA LEU A 44 -0.78 -26.03 2.68
C LEU A 44 0.46 -25.11 2.61
N LEU A 45 1.12 -24.82 3.73
CA LEU A 45 2.35 -24.01 3.76
C LEU A 45 3.46 -24.53 2.83
N PRO A 46 3.68 -25.86 2.66
CA PRO A 46 4.65 -26.33 1.67
C PRO A 46 4.30 -25.93 0.24
N ALA A 47 3.00 -25.93 -0.12
CA ALA A 47 2.54 -25.49 -1.43
C ALA A 47 2.69 -23.97 -1.59
N LEU A 48 2.40 -23.18 -0.55
CA LEU A 48 2.66 -21.74 -0.56
C LEU A 48 4.17 -21.45 -0.72
N ALA A 49 5.03 -22.19 -0.02
CA ALA A 49 6.48 -22.05 -0.16
C ALA A 49 6.94 -22.37 -1.59
N ALA A 50 6.40 -23.43 -2.22
CA ALA A 50 6.70 -23.75 -3.61
C ALA A 50 6.25 -22.64 -4.57
N LEU A 51 5.07 -22.03 -4.34
CA LEU A 51 4.63 -20.84 -5.09
C LEU A 51 5.58 -19.65 -4.88
N MET A 52 6.04 -19.40 -3.66
CA MET A 52 7.00 -18.32 -3.39
C MET A 52 8.36 -18.56 -4.06
N ILE A 53 8.85 -19.79 -4.05
CA ILE A 53 10.10 -20.18 -4.73
C ILE A 53 9.95 -19.98 -6.24
N GLY A 54 8.88 -20.46 -6.86
CA GLY A 54 8.62 -20.25 -8.29
C GLY A 54 8.56 -18.79 -8.68
N TYR A 55 7.93 -17.96 -7.84
CA TYR A 55 7.93 -16.50 -8.01
C TYR A 55 9.35 -15.90 -7.88
N ALA A 56 10.13 -16.33 -6.87
CA ALA A 56 11.50 -15.84 -6.67
C ALA A 56 12.43 -16.24 -7.83
N LEU A 57 12.22 -17.43 -8.42
CA LEU A 57 12.90 -17.91 -9.62
C LEU A 57 12.37 -17.26 -10.93
N ARG A 58 11.41 -16.32 -10.84
CA ARG A 58 10.80 -15.62 -11.98
C ARG A 58 10.10 -16.52 -13.00
N LEU A 59 9.62 -17.70 -12.59
CA LEU A 59 8.84 -18.59 -13.45
C LEU A 59 7.47 -17.99 -13.80
N TYR A 60 6.99 -17.07 -12.99
CA TYR A 60 5.75 -16.28 -13.20
C TYR A 60 5.80 -14.97 -12.43
N GLY A 61 4.95 -14.01 -12.84
CA GLY A 61 4.84 -12.70 -12.23
C GLY A 61 3.87 -12.63 -11.05
N ARG A 62 3.76 -11.44 -10.48
CA ARG A 62 2.84 -11.12 -9.37
C ARG A 62 1.38 -11.44 -9.69
N ASP A 63 0.99 -11.21 -10.93
CA ASP A 63 -0.41 -11.38 -11.39
C ASP A 63 -0.87 -12.85 -11.38
N ARG A 64 0.07 -13.80 -11.43
CA ARG A 64 -0.21 -15.24 -11.23
C ARG A 64 0.02 -15.68 -9.79
N PHE A 65 1.06 -15.15 -9.15
CA PHE A 65 1.42 -15.50 -7.78
C PHE A 65 0.32 -15.12 -6.78
N LYS A 66 -0.15 -13.87 -6.80
CA LYS A 66 -1.13 -13.37 -5.81
C LYS A 66 -2.45 -14.11 -5.86
N PRO A 67 -3.12 -14.27 -7.01
CA PRO A 67 -4.34 -15.07 -7.11
C PRO A 67 -4.17 -16.49 -6.60
N ALA A 68 -3.07 -17.16 -6.97
CA ALA A 68 -2.79 -18.53 -6.54
C ALA A 68 -2.60 -18.61 -5.02
N ALA A 69 -1.85 -17.70 -4.42
CA ALA A 69 -1.63 -17.64 -2.98
C ALA A 69 -2.91 -17.32 -2.20
N ILE A 70 -3.72 -16.37 -2.66
CA ILE A 70 -5.03 -16.05 -2.08
C ILE A 70 -5.94 -17.27 -2.15
N ARG A 71 -6.08 -17.89 -3.33
CA ARG A 71 -6.91 -19.08 -3.50
C ARG A 71 -6.49 -20.23 -2.59
N LEU A 72 -5.18 -20.43 -2.42
CA LEU A 72 -4.62 -21.46 -1.56
C LEU A 72 -4.98 -21.22 -0.10
N MET A 73 -4.75 -19.99 0.39
CA MET A 73 -4.85 -19.67 1.81
C MET A 73 -6.24 -19.21 2.26
N LEU A 74 -7.02 -18.57 1.39
CA LEU A 74 -8.35 -18.04 1.73
C LEU A 74 -9.51 -18.74 1.01
N GLY A 75 -9.24 -19.45 -0.10
CA GLY A 75 -10.26 -20.18 -0.84
C GLY A 75 -10.67 -19.54 -2.15
N LYS A 76 -11.80 -19.98 -2.68
CA LYS A 76 -12.28 -19.56 -4.01
C LYS A 76 -12.93 -18.19 -4.01
N SER A 77 -13.53 -17.81 -2.88
CA SER A 77 -14.20 -16.51 -2.68
C SER A 77 -14.28 -16.19 -1.18
N ILE A 78 -14.48 -14.92 -0.87
CA ILE A 78 -14.69 -14.43 0.50
C ILE A 78 -15.89 -13.50 0.48
N ALA A 79 -16.91 -13.77 1.33
CA ALA A 79 -18.06 -12.89 1.47
C ALA A 79 -17.64 -11.48 1.92
N PRO A 80 -18.30 -10.42 1.44
CA PRO A 80 -17.92 -9.04 1.76
C PRO A 80 -17.82 -8.77 3.25
N THR A 81 -18.83 -9.11 4.02
CA THR A 81 -18.88 -8.92 5.48
C THR A 81 -17.74 -9.60 6.20
N ARG A 82 -17.32 -10.77 5.70
CA ARG A 82 -16.22 -11.53 6.27
C ARG A 82 -14.85 -10.92 5.89
N ALA A 83 -14.71 -10.48 4.67
CA ALA A 83 -13.52 -9.77 4.22
C ALA A 83 -13.31 -8.46 5.01
N ASP A 84 -14.39 -7.71 5.22
CA ASP A 84 -14.37 -6.46 5.99
C ASP A 84 -13.99 -6.72 7.45
N ALA A 85 -14.57 -7.75 8.09
CA ALA A 85 -14.21 -8.13 9.46
C ALA A 85 -12.74 -8.55 9.58
N LEU A 86 -12.25 -9.39 8.65
CA LEU A 86 -10.84 -9.79 8.61
C LEU A 86 -9.91 -8.59 8.38
N ALA A 87 -10.27 -7.69 7.48
CA ALA A 87 -9.50 -6.50 7.18
C ALA A 87 -9.41 -5.57 8.40
N ALA A 88 -10.54 -5.29 9.06
CA ALA A 88 -10.61 -4.47 10.25
C ALA A 88 -9.77 -5.06 11.41
N ASP A 89 -9.94 -6.37 11.69
CA ASP A 89 -9.18 -7.07 12.72
C ASP A 89 -7.66 -7.09 12.41
N PHE A 90 -7.30 -7.25 11.13
CA PHE A 90 -5.90 -7.22 10.71
C PHE A 90 -5.30 -5.83 10.88
N ALA A 91 -6.02 -4.78 10.47
CA ALA A 91 -5.59 -3.39 10.66
C ALA A 91 -5.42 -3.06 12.15
N ALA A 92 -6.40 -3.42 12.99
CA ALA A 92 -6.35 -3.21 14.44
C ALA A 92 -5.16 -3.94 15.11
N TRP A 93 -4.80 -5.11 14.58
CA TRP A 93 -3.64 -5.84 15.06
C TRP A 93 -2.31 -5.25 14.57
N ARG A 94 -2.25 -4.81 13.28
CA ARG A 94 -0.99 -4.40 12.65
C ARG A 94 -0.60 -2.96 12.92
N VAL A 95 -1.54 -2.02 12.75
CA VAL A 95 -1.24 -0.59 12.78
C VAL A 95 -0.54 -0.16 14.07
N PRO A 96 -1.02 -0.50 15.28
CA PRO A 96 -0.35 -0.03 16.50
C PRO A 96 1.05 -0.63 16.73
N ARG A 97 1.38 -1.74 16.04
CA ARG A 97 2.62 -2.48 16.25
C ARG A 97 3.68 -2.25 15.19
N ASP A 98 3.27 -1.79 14.03
CA ASP A 98 4.15 -1.85 12.85
C ASP A 98 4.36 -0.50 12.16
N VAL A 99 3.60 0.53 12.52
CA VAL A 99 3.84 1.89 12.03
C VAL A 99 5.10 2.45 12.70
N PRO A 100 6.13 2.82 11.94
CA PRO A 100 7.32 3.45 12.49
C PRO A 100 7.03 4.88 12.94
N PRO A 101 7.74 5.40 13.95
CA PRO A 101 7.45 6.72 14.52
C PRO A 101 7.60 7.86 13.50
N GLY A 102 8.56 7.77 12.59
CA GLY A 102 8.77 8.75 11.54
C GLY A 102 7.64 8.75 10.50
N ALA A 103 7.07 7.57 10.16
CA ALA A 103 5.89 7.50 9.30
C ALA A 103 4.70 8.21 9.95
N ALA A 104 4.43 7.91 11.23
CA ALA A 104 3.36 8.57 11.98
C ALA A 104 3.56 10.09 12.05
N ALA A 105 4.80 10.55 12.27
CA ALA A 105 5.14 11.97 12.32
C ALA A 105 4.95 12.66 10.95
N CYS A 106 5.37 12.02 9.84
CA CYS A 106 5.18 12.56 8.49
C CYS A 106 3.69 12.63 8.11
N ILE A 107 2.92 11.58 8.39
CA ILE A 107 1.47 11.55 8.16
C ILE A 107 0.78 12.69 8.95
N ALA A 108 1.11 12.84 10.23
CA ALA A 108 0.55 13.89 11.08
C ALA A 108 0.93 15.30 10.58
N ARG A 109 2.18 15.49 10.15
CA ARG A 109 2.66 16.76 9.57
C ARG A 109 1.91 17.09 8.29
N ASP A 110 1.86 16.17 7.32
CA ASP A 110 1.25 16.42 6.03
C ASP A 110 -0.24 16.72 6.17
N ARG A 111 -0.93 16.01 7.09
CA ARG A 111 -2.31 16.33 7.46
C ARG A 111 -2.43 17.72 8.10
N GLY A 112 -1.56 18.06 9.06
CA GLY A 112 -1.54 19.36 9.72
C GLY A 112 -1.27 20.52 8.76
N GLU A 113 -0.53 20.28 7.68
CA GLU A 113 -0.29 21.23 6.59
C GLU A 113 -1.45 21.28 5.57
N GLY A 114 -2.52 20.51 5.76
CA GLY A 114 -3.69 20.49 4.89
C GLY A 114 -3.53 19.66 3.63
N TYR A 115 -2.54 18.77 3.58
CA TYR A 115 -2.39 17.82 2.47
C TYR A 115 -3.45 16.72 2.53
N ARG A 116 -3.98 16.36 1.37
CA ARG A 116 -4.80 15.16 1.21
C ARG A 116 -3.90 13.93 1.19
N LEU A 117 -4.22 12.95 2.01
CA LEU A 117 -3.40 11.74 2.17
C LEU A 117 -3.90 10.62 1.27
N LEU A 118 -3.05 10.15 0.37
CA LEU A 118 -3.33 9.03 -0.54
C LEU A 118 -2.41 7.86 -0.22
N MET A 119 -2.97 6.69 0.10
CA MET A 119 -2.21 5.46 0.16
C MET A 119 -2.14 4.82 -1.22
N ALA A 120 -0.94 4.55 -1.76
CA ALA A 120 -0.75 3.91 -3.07
C ALA A 120 0.06 2.62 -2.91
N THR A 121 -0.57 1.46 -3.07
CA THR A 121 0.05 0.16 -2.72
C THR A 121 -0.25 -0.94 -3.71
N ALA A 122 0.69 -1.89 -3.83
CA ALA A 122 0.46 -3.15 -4.52
C ALA A 122 -0.38 -4.15 -3.70
N ALA A 123 -0.64 -3.89 -2.43
CA ALA A 123 -1.47 -4.77 -1.59
C ALA A 123 -2.90 -4.88 -2.12
N PRO A 124 -3.60 -6.00 -1.88
CA PRO A 124 -5.03 -6.13 -2.17
C PRO A 124 -5.88 -5.08 -1.46
N GLU A 125 -6.77 -4.42 -2.23
CA GLU A 125 -7.60 -3.33 -1.73
C GLU A 125 -8.49 -3.72 -0.54
N PHE A 126 -8.98 -4.95 -0.50
CA PHE A 126 -9.93 -5.39 0.51
C PHE A 126 -9.40 -5.38 1.96
N TYR A 127 -8.06 -5.47 2.16
CA TYR A 127 -7.50 -5.27 3.50
C TYR A 127 -6.65 -4.00 3.62
N ALA A 128 -6.07 -3.53 2.52
CA ALA A 128 -5.29 -2.31 2.55
C ALA A 128 -6.16 -1.08 2.84
N GLY A 129 -7.44 -1.10 2.41
CA GLY A 129 -8.43 -0.08 2.75
C GLY A 129 -8.60 0.08 4.26
N ALA A 130 -8.80 -1.01 4.99
CA ALA A 130 -8.94 -0.96 6.45
C ALA A 130 -7.67 -0.43 7.16
N ILE A 131 -6.49 -0.65 6.60
CA ILE A 131 -5.25 -0.05 7.12
C ILE A 131 -5.22 1.45 6.83
N ALA A 132 -5.63 1.86 5.62
CA ALA A 132 -5.73 3.27 5.26
C ALA A 132 -6.71 4.01 6.16
N ASP A 133 -7.89 3.44 6.38
CA ASP A 133 -8.93 3.97 7.29
C ASP A 133 -8.42 4.10 8.73
N ALA A 134 -7.72 3.07 9.23
CA ALA A 134 -7.15 3.08 10.58
C ALA A 134 -6.04 4.13 10.79
N LEU A 135 -5.50 4.67 9.70
CA LEU A 135 -4.50 5.75 9.68
C LEU A 135 -5.08 7.07 9.17
N ASP A 136 -6.41 7.12 9.01
CA ASP A 136 -7.16 8.27 8.51
C ASP A 136 -6.71 8.77 7.13
N PHE A 137 -6.27 7.90 6.22
CA PHE A 137 -6.01 8.30 4.84
C PHE A 137 -7.32 8.67 4.14
N ASP A 138 -7.27 9.73 3.32
CA ASP A 138 -8.44 10.23 2.60
C ASP A 138 -8.82 9.37 1.39
N ALA A 139 -7.88 8.60 0.86
CA ALA A 139 -8.09 7.73 -0.29
C ALA A 139 -7.03 6.62 -0.39
N ILE A 140 -7.35 5.60 -1.20
CA ILE A 140 -6.44 4.50 -1.50
C ILE A 140 -6.43 4.18 -3.00
N VAL A 141 -5.24 3.90 -3.53
CA VAL A 141 -4.99 3.29 -4.84
C VAL A 141 -4.29 1.96 -4.59
N ALA A 142 -4.96 0.85 -4.86
CA ALA A 142 -4.50 -0.50 -4.50
C ALA A 142 -4.75 -1.51 -5.61
N SER A 143 -4.27 -2.76 -5.45
CA SER A 143 -4.58 -3.84 -6.37
C SER A 143 -6.03 -4.27 -6.20
N ARG A 144 -6.84 -4.04 -7.25
CA ARG A 144 -8.26 -4.40 -7.25
C ARG A 144 -8.46 -5.88 -7.50
N HIS A 145 -9.52 -6.41 -6.92
CA HIS A 145 -9.93 -7.80 -7.08
C HIS A 145 -11.34 -7.89 -7.66
N GLN A 146 -11.58 -8.92 -8.48
CA GLN A 146 -12.88 -9.20 -9.06
C GLN A 146 -13.87 -9.59 -7.96
N ARG A 147 -15.14 -9.36 -8.26
CA ARG A 147 -16.28 -9.83 -7.45
C ARG A 147 -17.18 -10.72 -8.29
N ASP A 148 -17.80 -11.71 -7.65
CA ASP A 148 -18.84 -12.50 -8.29
C ASP A 148 -20.20 -11.77 -8.27
N THR A 149 -21.23 -12.43 -8.81
CA THR A 149 -22.59 -11.88 -8.88
C THR A 149 -23.23 -11.65 -7.51
N GLU A 150 -22.72 -12.29 -6.46
CA GLU A 150 -23.15 -12.12 -5.06
C GLU A 150 -22.33 -11.06 -4.33
N GLY A 151 -21.35 -10.44 -5.03
CA GLY A 151 -20.45 -9.44 -4.48
C GLY A 151 -19.26 -10.02 -3.69
N ASN A 152 -19.08 -11.36 -3.67
CA ASN A 152 -17.95 -11.98 -2.97
C ASN A 152 -16.62 -11.62 -3.65
N TRP A 153 -15.60 -11.38 -2.87
CA TRP A 153 -14.25 -11.15 -3.35
C TRP A 153 -13.66 -12.44 -3.94
N LEU A 154 -13.15 -12.35 -5.15
CA LEU A 154 -12.45 -13.44 -5.83
C LEU A 154 -10.92 -13.27 -5.69
N PRO A 155 -10.15 -14.37 -5.71
CA PRO A 155 -8.69 -14.30 -5.76
C PRO A 155 -8.13 -13.57 -6.99
N LEU A 156 -8.90 -13.50 -8.06
CA LEU A 156 -8.52 -12.92 -9.34
C LEU A 156 -8.41 -11.39 -9.25
N LEU A 157 -7.37 -10.85 -9.86
CA LEU A 157 -7.20 -9.40 -9.99
C LEU A 157 -8.23 -8.82 -10.98
N ASP A 158 -8.72 -7.62 -10.69
CA ASP A 158 -9.47 -6.79 -11.62
C ASP A 158 -8.50 -5.78 -12.26
N GLY A 159 -7.94 -6.18 -13.40
CA GLY A 159 -6.85 -5.49 -14.07
C GLY A 159 -5.46 -5.86 -13.56
N PRO A 160 -4.41 -5.15 -14.00
CA PRO A 160 -3.04 -5.39 -13.59
C PRO A 160 -2.81 -5.12 -12.10
N ASN A 161 -1.77 -5.74 -11.52
CA ASN A 161 -1.37 -5.45 -10.16
C ASN A 161 -0.87 -4.01 -10.03
N CYS A 162 -1.31 -3.29 -9.01
CA CYS A 162 -0.94 -1.89 -8.73
C CYS A 162 0.54 -1.77 -8.31
N TYR A 163 1.45 -1.84 -9.28
CA TYR A 163 2.90 -1.86 -9.07
C TYR A 163 3.65 -1.20 -10.23
N GLY A 164 4.71 -0.45 -9.92
CA GLY A 164 5.54 0.21 -10.94
C GLY A 164 4.74 1.21 -11.78
N GLU A 165 4.79 1.08 -13.09
CA GLU A 165 4.09 1.95 -14.04
C GLU A 165 2.57 1.96 -13.81
N GLU A 166 1.97 0.80 -13.57
CA GLU A 166 0.53 0.71 -13.28
C GLU A 166 0.13 1.49 -12.04
N LYS A 167 0.95 1.44 -10.96
CA LYS A 167 0.72 2.27 -9.76
C LYS A 167 0.75 3.75 -10.13
N ALA A 168 1.76 4.18 -10.87
CA ALA A 168 1.91 5.58 -11.28
C ALA A 168 0.74 6.05 -12.16
N GLN A 169 0.31 5.23 -13.11
CA GLN A 169 -0.84 5.54 -13.95
C GLN A 169 -2.11 5.73 -13.12
N ARG A 170 -2.44 4.80 -12.24
CA ARG A 170 -3.64 4.91 -11.37
C ARG A 170 -3.58 6.08 -10.42
N VAL A 171 -2.39 6.40 -9.89
CA VAL A 171 -2.17 7.60 -9.09
C VAL A 171 -2.40 8.85 -9.92
N ALA A 172 -1.87 8.93 -11.15
CA ALA A 172 -2.08 10.06 -12.04
C ALA A 172 -3.56 10.25 -12.41
N GLU A 173 -4.28 9.16 -12.69
CA GLU A 173 -5.72 9.17 -12.94
C GLU A 173 -6.50 9.71 -11.73
N TRP A 174 -6.13 9.25 -10.51
CA TRP A 174 -6.74 9.74 -9.28
C TRP A 174 -6.46 11.23 -9.06
N LEU A 175 -5.21 11.67 -9.26
CA LEU A 175 -4.81 13.08 -9.14
C LEU A 175 -5.57 13.96 -10.12
N ALA A 176 -5.76 13.53 -11.36
CA ALA A 176 -6.47 14.28 -12.38
C ALA A 176 -7.94 14.58 -11.98
N VAL A 177 -8.57 13.67 -11.25
CA VAL A 177 -9.96 13.81 -10.79
C VAL A 177 -10.07 14.60 -9.48
N HIS A 178 -9.13 14.40 -8.54
CA HIS A 178 -9.32 14.81 -7.16
C HIS A 178 -8.43 15.97 -6.69
N ALA A 179 -7.37 16.28 -7.44
CA ALA A 179 -6.35 17.24 -7.00
C ALA A 179 -6.10 18.38 -7.99
N ALA A 180 -6.92 18.53 -9.04
CA ALA A 180 -6.65 19.45 -10.13
C ALA A 180 -5.17 19.37 -10.55
N HIS A 181 -4.78 18.24 -11.13
CA HIS A 181 -3.41 17.86 -11.47
C HIS A 181 -2.58 19.05 -12.01
N GLY A 182 -1.41 19.28 -11.44
CA GLY A 182 -0.51 20.38 -11.83
C GLY A 182 -0.70 21.69 -11.08
N THR A 183 -1.73 21.82 -10.21
CA THR A 183 -1.98 23.05 -9.46
C THR A 183 -1.61 22.97 -7.98
N VAL A 184 -1.45 21.76 -7.44
CA VAL A 184 -1.10 21.54 -6.02
C VAL A 184 0.20 20.74 -5.89
N PRO A 185 1.02 21.01 -4.86
CA PRO A 185 2.25 20.28 -4.61
C PRO A 185 1.96 18.80 -4.27
N ILE A 186 2.81 17.90 -4.77
CA ILE A 186 2.72 16.46 -4.59
C ILE A 186 3.96 15.97 -3.86
N ARG A 187 3.77 15.27 -2.73
CA ARG A 187 4.81 14.53 -2.02
C ARG A 187 4.61 13.03 -2.23
N VAL A 188 5.70 12.29 -2.44
CA VAL A 188 5.66 10.82 -2.56
C VAL A 188 6.68 10.20 -1.63
N TYR A 189 6.25 9.20 -0.86
CA TYR A 189 7.07 8.43 0.06
C TYR A 189 7.00 6.94 -0.31
N SER A 190 8.14 6.31 -0.60
CA SER A 190 8.26 4.86 -0.86
C SER A 190 9.66 4.35 -0.54
N ASP A 191 9.77 3.07 -0.15
CA ASP A 191 11.05 2.39 0.12
C ASP A 191 11.73 1.83 -1.13
N HIS A 192 11.03 1.76 -2.27
CA HIS A 192 11.48 0.93 -3.38
C HIS A 192 11.59 1.66 -4.72
N ILE A 193 12.66 1.30 -5.47
CA ILE A 193 12.96 1.86 -6.79
C ILE A 193 11.86 1.58 -7.85
N SER A 194 11.05 0.55 -7.66
CA SER A 194 9.93 0.30 -8.57
C SER A 194 8.89 1.42 -8.60
N ASP A 195 8.90 2.29 -7.60
CA ASP A 195 8.02 3.45 -7.53
C ASP A 195 8.64 4.71 -8.18
N ALA A 196 9.76 4.55 -8.90
CA ALA A 196 10.34 5.64 -9.69
C ALA A 196 9.33 6.33 -10.63
N PRO A 197 8.42 5.61 -11.31
CA PRO A 197 7.37 6.27 -12.09
C PRO A 197 6.40 7.09 -11.24
N THR A 198 6.08 6.65 -10.02
CA THR A 198 5.26 7.42 -9.06
C THR A 198 6.03 8.63 -8.53
N PHE A 199 7.33 8.49 -8.23
CA PHE A 199 8.19 9.60 -7.85
C PHE A 199 8.28 10.69 -8.93
N ALA A 200 8.18 10.32 -10.22
CA ALA A 200 8.18 11.28 -11.32
C ALA A 200 6.95 12.21 -11.32
N LEU A 201 5.89 11.88 -10.61
CA LEU A 201 4.71 12.74 -10.42
C LEU A 201 4.89 13.78 -9.32
N ALA A 202 5.95 13.64 -8.50
CA ALA A 202 6.12 14.40 -7.26
C ALA A 202 6.92 15.70 -7.47
N ASN A 203 6.53 16.73 -6.73
CA ASN A 203 7.38 17.90 -6.48
C ASN A 203 8.45 17.57 -5.43
N GLU A 204 8.12 16.69 -4.47
CA GLU A 204 9.01 16.20 -3.43
C GLU A 204 8.97 14.66 -3.38
N ALA A 205 10.06 14.02 -3.82
CA ALA A 205 10.19 12.57 -3.82
C ALA A 205 11.09 12.12 -2.66
N TRP A 206 10.55 11.26 -1.78
CA TRP A 206 11.22 10.80 -0.57
C TRP A 206 11.42 9.29 -0.61
N LEU A 207 12.67 8.85 -0.79
CA LEU A 207 13.04 7.44 -0.65
C LEU A 207 13.14 7.09 0.84
N VAL A 208 12.23 6.26 1.31
CA VAL A 208 12.16 5.83 2.72
C VAL A 208 13.17 4.72 2.97
N GLY A 209 14.08 4.96 3.90
CA GLY A 209 15.10 4.01 4.28
C GLY A 209 16.31 4.69 4.88
N ARG A 210 17.33 3.90 5.27
CA ARG A 210 18.54 4.40 5.95
C ARG A 210 19.83 3.80 5.39
N GLY A 211 20.93 4.52 5.64
CA GLY A 211 22.27 4.12 5.29
C GLY A 211 22.68 4.52 3.87
N ASP A 212 23.98 4.34 3.59
CA ASP A 212 24.65 4.87 2.39
C ASP A 212 24.04 4.40 1.07
N LYS A 213 23.52 3.17 1.02
CA LYS A 213 22.89 2.63 -0.19
C LYS A 213 21.61 3.40 -0.57
N PHE A 214 20.83 3.82 0.42
CA PHE A 214 19.64 4.65 0.19
C PHE A 214 20.06 6.08 -0.19
N ALA A 215 21.02 6.67 0.50
CA ALA A 215 21.55 7.99 0.18
C ALA A 215 22.09 8.06 -1.26
N GLN A 216 22.94 7.10 -1.66
CA GLN A 216 23.48 7.03 -3.02
C GLN A 216 22.40 6.86 -4.08
N ARG A 217 21.39 6.02 -3.81
CA ARG A 217 20.26 5.80 -4.73
C ARG A 217 19.42 7.06 -4.87
N ALA A 218 19.09 7.71 -3.76
CA ALA A 218 18.34 8.95 -3.76
C ALA A 218 19.07 10.05 -4.53
N ALA A 219 20.36 10.25 -4.26
CA ALA A 219 21.19 11.23 -4.94
C ALA A 219 21.24 11.00 -6.46
N LYS A 220 21.34 9.74 -6.90
CA LYS A 220 21.34 9.39 -8.34
C LYS A 220 20.08 9.84 -9.08
N HIS A 221 18.95 9.89 -8.39
CA HIS A 221 17.64 10.22 -8.97
C HIS A 221 17.13 11.62 -8.58
N GLY A 222 17.89 12.39 -7.79
CA GLY A 222 17.45 13.68 -7.28
C GLY A 222 16.37 13.59 -6.20
N TRP A 223 16.23 12.41 -5.56
CA TRP A 223 15.29 12.20 -4.46
C TRP A 223 15.91 12.57 -3.12
N ARG A 224 15.07 12.82 -2.13
CA ARG A 224 15.46 12.99 -0.74
C ARG A 224 15.38 11.64 -0.01
N VAL A 225 16.01 11.53 1.17
CA VAL A 225 15.93 10.33 2.03
C VAL A 225 15.15 10.66 3.28
N ALA A 226 14.24 9.76 3.67
CA ALA A 226 13.53 9.82 4.94
C ALA A 226 13.79 8.53 5.75
N ASP A 227 14.28 8.65 6.97
CA ASP A 227 14.37 7.53 7.90
C ASP A 227 13.12 7.49 8.78
N PHE A 228 12.17 6.63 8.44
CA PHE A 228 10.92 6.52 9.19
C PHE A 228 11.07 5.82 10.55
N GLU A 229 12.21 5.23 10.86
CA GLU A 229 12.48 4.77 12.23
C GLU A 229 12.87 5.93 13.17
N ASP A 230 13.23 7.09 12.63
CA ASP A 230 13.46 8.31 13.40
C ASP A 230 12.17 9.11 13.54
N ALA A 231 11.76 9.38 14.80
CA ALA A 231 10.61 10.25 15.09
C ALA A 231 10.81 11.70 14.60
N GLY A 232 12.07 12.12 14.42
CA GLY A 232 12.42 13.42 13.84
C GLY A 232 12.15 13.53 12.34
N ALA A 233 11.84 12.43 11.64
CA ALA A 233 11.54 12.45 10.21
C ALA A 233 10.35 13.37 9.84
N GLY A 234 9.43 13.65 10.76
CA GLY A 234 8.38 14.65 10.57
C GLY A 234 8.86 16.09 10.47
N ARG A 235 10.14 16.36 10.78
CA ARG A 235 10.78 17.69 10.67
C ARG A 235 11.67 17.79 9.42
N LEU A 236 11.34 17.05 8.38
CA LEU A 236 12.10 17.08 7.13
C LEU A 236 12.11 18.52 6.59
N PRO A 237 13.25 19.03 6.13
CA PRO A 237 13.40 20.41 5.70
C PRO A 237 12.56 20.78 4.49
#